data_a774174b9eea4aba2a88fae12dc4097b
#
_entry.id   a774174b9eea4aba2a88fae12dc4097b
#
_cell.length_a   1.000
_cell.length_b   1.000
_cell.length_c   1.000
_cell.angle_alpha   90.00
_cell.angle_beta   90.00
_cell.angle_gamma   90.00
#
_symmetry.space_group_name_H-M   'P 1'
#
loop_
_entity.id
_entity.type
_entity.pdbx_description
1 polymer ?
#
loop_
_entity_poly.entity_id
_entity_poly.type
_entity_poly.pdbx_seq_one_letter_code
_entity_poly.pdbx_strand_id
1 'polypeptide(L)'
;GGIITDKEAVKLLKAGQSVLGIYPANIFEGFIGGEQYTFWNGVYFYLLPIIAVLPFGTSFFEDEDSGYLKNIYIKKKKEIYLVCKFIVTFISGGIAAGLPYIFSFMMNLLYVPAIKPNQLARHNFVNQLNNMSDWYYEKPFLYFGVYLLIIMLCGGVFATLSLCVSFAAKNSLFVMFFPFLFNISFDYVAMELKIEKYVPSNIMNPMMTEYIKGRSMFSVFTEIFAAILLCFGFFVVLNKKRERIV
;
A
#
# COMPACT_ATOMS: atom_id res chain seq x y z
N GLY A 1 25.53 -17.53 28.66
CA GLY A 1 25.03 -16.22 28.31
C GLY A 1 23.52 -16.22 28.53
N GLY A 2 23.03 -15.53 29.56
CA GLY A 2 21.60 -15.41 29.87
C GLY A 2 20.91 -14.56 28.81
N ILE A 3 19.73 -14.98 28.40
CA ILE A 3 18.82 -14.19 27.57
C ILE A 3 18.32 -13.05 28.46
N ILE A 4 18.78 -11.81 28.17
CA ILE A 4 18.29 -10.62 28.86
C ILE A 4 16.89 -10.34 28.30
N THR A 5 15.90 -10.24 29.16
CA THR A 5 14.53 -9.89 28.75
C THR A 5 14.48 -8.44 28.27
N ASP A 6 13.56 -8.12 27.34
CA ASP A 6 13.42 -6.74 26.80
C ASP A 6 13.22 -5.69 27.90
N LYS A 7 12.55 -6.06 29.01
CA LYS A 7 12.37 -5.18 30.16
C LYS A 7 13.67 -4.84 30.88
N GLU A 8 14.59 -5.80 30.99
CA GLU A 8 15.91 -5.60 31.60
C GLU A 8 16.80 -4.77 30.66
N ALA A 9 16.78 -5.03 29.37
CA ALA A 9 17.49 -4.25 28.38
C ALA A 9 17.07 -2.76 28.40
N VAL A 10 15.76 -2.47 28.46
CA VAL A 10 15.24 -1.10 28.63
C VAL A 10 15.70 -0.46 29.93
N LYS A 11 15.74 -1.22 31.02
CA LYS A 11 16.19 -0.72 32.32
C LYS A 11 17.68 -0.37 32.31
N LEU A 12 18.51 -1.18 31.66
CA LEU A 12 19.95 -0.95 31.50
C LEU A 12 20.26 0.25 30.61
N LEU A 13 19.51 0.42 29.52
CA LEU A 13 19.64 1.59 28.64
C LEU A 13 19.24 2.90 29.35
N LYS A 14 18.19 2.88 30.17
CA LYS A 14 17.78 4.04 30.97
C LYS A 14 18.82 4.38 32.08
N ALA A 15 19.58 3.40 32.52
CA ALA A 15 20.67 3.59 33.46
C ALA A 15 21.99 4.06 32.82
N GLY A 16 22.00 4.32 31.51
CA GLY A 16 23.20 4.78 30.78
C GLY A 16 24.27 3.71 30.54
N GLN A 17 23.96 2.45 30.82
CA GLN A 17 24.88 1.34 30.59
C GLN A 17 24.75 0.89 29.13
N SER A 18 25.79 1.09 28.34
CA SER A 18 25.90 0.55 26.97
C SER A 18 26.14 -0.95 27.06
N VAL A 19 25.09 -1.74 26.91
CA VAL A 19 25.22 -3.19 26.75
C VAL A 19 25.49 -3.45 25.28
N LEU A 20 26.78 -3.62 24.96
CA LEU A 20 27.25 -3.92 23.59
C LEU A 20 26.49 -5.13 23.02
N GLY A 21 25.66 -4.87 22.02
CA GLY A 21 24.98 -5.89 21.21
C GLY A 21 23.61 -6.35 21.68
N ILE A 22 23.03 -5.77 22.74
CA ILE A 22 21.65 -6.09 23.18
C ILE A 22 20.82 -4.82 23.14
N TYR A 23 20.12 -4.62 22.05
CA TYR A 23 19.12 -3.56 21.91
C TYR A 23 17.73 -4.18 22.08
N PRO A 24 16.84 -3.57 22.89
CA PRO A 24 15.48 -4.03 23.00
C PRO A 24 14.77 -3.86 21.66
N ALA A 25 13.86 -4.79 21.34
CA ALA A 25 12.97 -4.66 20.21
C ALA A 25 12.20 -3.33 20.29
N ASN A 26 12.01 -2.69 19.16
CA ASN A 26 11.28 -1.43 19.05
C ASN A 26 10.03 -1.61 18.19
N ILE A 27 9.07 -0.69 18.33
CA ILE A 27 7.79 -0.75 17.60
C ILE A 27 7.95 -0.75 16.07
N PHE A 28 9.05 -0.22 15.56
CA PHE A 28 9.29 -0.10 14.11
C PHE A 28 9.84 -1.39 13.48
N GLU A 29 10.11 -2.43 14.28
CA GLU A 29 10.63 -3.72 13.83
C GLU A 29 9.55 -4.82 13.75
N GLY A 30 8.46 -4.72 14.50
CA GLY A 30 7.50 -5.81 14.70
C GLY A 30 6.14 -5.64 14.02
N PHE A 31 5.91 -4.61 13.20
CA PHE A 31 4.65 -4.39 12.50
C PHE A 31 4.72 -4.84 11.02
N ILE A 32 3.58 -4.90 10.35
CA ILE A 32 3.53 -5.17 8.90
C ILE A 32 4.33 -4.09 8.16
N GLY A 33 5.38 -4.48 7.43
CA GLY A 33 6.33 -3.56 6.80
C GLY A 33 7.59 -3.30 7.62
N GLY A 34 7.65 -3.73 8.87
CA GLY A 34 8.82 -3.64 9.76
C GLY A 34 9.57 -4.96 9.97
N GLU A 35 8.95 -6.11 9.67
CA GLU A 35 9.53 -7.43 9.90
C GLU A 35 9.74 -8.19 8.59
N GLN A 36 11.01 -8.42 8.22
CA GLN A 36 11.39 -8.95 6.91
C GLN A 36 10.97 -10.43 6.71
N TYR A 37 10.97 -11.22 7.76
CA TYR A 37 10.81 -12.67 7.66
C TYR A 37 9.43 -13.18 8.06
N THR A 38 8.49 -12.29 8.33
CA THR A 38 7.15 -12.71 8.72
C THR A 38 6.33 -13.05 7.49
N PHE A 39 5.78 -14.26 7.47
CA PHE A 39 4.84 -14.73 6.45
C PHE A 39 3.70 -13.71 6.21
N TRP A 40 3.17 -13.12 7.29
CA TRP A 40 2.08 -12.15 7.25
C TRP A 40 2.41 -10.86 6.51
N ASN A 41 3.68 -10.43 6.55
CA ASN A 41 4.14 -9.27 5.78
C ASN A 41 3.99 -9.50 4.27
N GLY A 42 4.49 -10.63 3.78
CA GLY A 42 4.34 -11.01 2.38
C GLY A 42 2.87 -11.15 1.98
N VAL A 43 2.07 -11.87 2.77
CA VAL A 43 0.63 -12.08 2.52
C VAL A 43 -0.12 -10.75 2.41
N TYR A 44 0.14 -9.80 3.28
CA TYR A 44 -0.52 -8.49 3.24
C TYR A 44 -0.27 -7.75 1.94
N PHE A 45 1.00 -7.58 1.53
CA PHE A 45 1.33 -6.84 0.30
C PHE A 45 0.85 -7.55 -0.96
N TYR A 46 0.81 -8.89 -0.97
CA TYR A 46 0.23 -9.65 -2.07
C TYR A 46 -1.29 -9.51 -2.16
N LEU A 47 -2.01 -9.56 -1.03
CA LEU A 47 -3.46 -9.46 -1.00
C LEU A 47 -3.99 -8.02 -1.00
N LEU A 48 -3.12 -7.02 -0.84
CA LEU A 48 -3.49 -5.62 -0.78
C LEU A 48 -4.38 -5.17 -1.95
N PRO A 49 -4.15 -5.57 -3.22
CA PRO A 49 -5.06 -5.22 -4.31
C PRO A 49 -6.49 -5.72 -4.11
N ILE A 50 -6.68 -6.90 -3.53
CA ILE A 50 -8.02 -7.43 -3.21
C ILE A 50 -8.63 -6.62 -2.08
N ILE A 51 -7.88 -6.39 -1.00
CA ILE A 51 -8.34 -5.62 0.17
C ILE A 51 -8.81 -4.22 -0.26
N ALA A 52 -8.07 -3.57 -1.15
CA ALA A 52 -8.40 -2.24 -1.66
C ALA A 52 -9.70 -2.20 -2.48
N VAL A 53 -10.03 -3.28 -3.20
CA VAL A 53 -11.23 -3.37 -4.06
C VAL A 53 -12.50 -3.66 -3.26
N LEU A 54 -12.39 -4.37 -2.11
CA LEU A 54 -13.53 -4.85 -1.33
C LEU A 54 -14.60 -3.79 -1.02
N PRO A 55 -14.29 -2.54 -0.60
CA PRO A 55 -15.34 -1.61 -0.18
C PRO A 55 -16.23 -1.13 -1.33
N PHE A 56 -15.63 -0.70 -2.45
CA PHE A 56 -16.37 -0.04 -3.53
C PHE A 56 -15.88 -0.38 -4.95
N GLY A 57 -14.92 -1.27 -5.10
CA GLY A 57 -14.35 -1.56 -6.42
C GLY A 57 -15.34 -2.22 -7.39
N THR A 58 -16.29 -3.02 -6.89
CA THR A 58 -17.34 -3.67 -7.70
C THR A 58 -18.56 -2.81 -7.89
N SER A 59 -18.70 -1.73 -7.15
CA SER A 59 -19.92 -0.94 -7.05
C SER A 59 -20.37 -0.29 -8.37
N PHE A 60 -19.44 0.00 -9.30
CA PHE A 60 -19.82 0.50 -10.62
C PHE A 60 -20.42 -0.60 -11.49
N PHE A 61 -19.86 -1.79 -11.44
CA PHE A 61 -20.41 -2.96 -12.13
C PHE A 61 -21.82 -3.28 -11.63
N GLU A 62 -22.04 -3.24 -10.32
CA GLU A 62 -23.35 -3.49 -9.69
C GLU A 62 -24.39 -2.41 -10.04
N ASP A 63 -23.98 -1.12 -10.07
CA ASP A 63 -24.84 -0.02 -10.50
C ASP A 63 -25.25 -0.16 -11.98
N GLU A 64 -24.39 -0.72 -12.81
CA GLU A 64 -24.67 -0.98 -14.22
C GLU A 64 -25.58 -2.18 -14.41
N ASP A 65 -25.24 -3.31 -13.80
CA ASP A 65 -25.97 -4.58 -13.91
C ASP A 65 -27.40 -4.44 -13.39
N SER A 66 -27.62 -3.73 -12.30
CA SER A 66 -28.94 -3.41 -11.74
C SER A 66 -29.74 -2.41 -12.56
N GLY A 67 -29.17 -1.78 -13.59
CA GLY A 67 -29.80 -0.71 -14.35
C GLY A 67 -29.92 0.64 -13.60
N TYR A 68 -29.35 0.75 -12.41
CA TYR A 68 -29.41 1.96 -11.57
C TYR A 68 -28.78 3.18 -12.26
N LEU A 69 -27.77 2.97 -13.11
CA LEU A 69 -27.12 4.03 -13.89
C LEU A 69 -28.09 4.81 -14.76
N LYS A 70 -29.10 4.16 -15.34
CA LYS A 70 -30.12 4.83 -16.18
C LYS A 70 -30.91 5.87 -15.38
N ASN A 71 -31.26 5.53 -14.14
CA ASN A 71 -32.00 6.42 -13.25
C ASN A 71 -31.16 7.62 -12.77
N ILE A 72 -29.86 7.41 -12.59
CA ILE A 72 -28.94 8.49 -12.21
C ILE A 72 -28.75 9.46 -13.37
N TYR A 73 -28.55 8.97 -14.58
CA TYR A 73 -28.27 9.81 -15.75
C TYR A 73 -29.46 10.70 -16.18
N ILE A 74 -30.68 10.31 -15.80
CA ILE A 74 -31.85 11.16 -15.97
C ILE A 74 -31.85 12.36 -15.00
N LYS A 75 -31.32 12.16 -13.78
CA LYS A 75 -31.40 13.17 -12.70
C LYS A 75 -30.14 14.04 -12.59
N LYS A 76 -28.97 13.54 -12.99
CA LYS A 76 -27.68 14.21 -12.84
C LYS A 76 -26.81 14.03 -14.08
N LYS A 77 -25.94 15.02 -14.32
CA LYS A 77 -24.95 14.93 -15.39
C LYS A 77 -24.03 13.73 -15.15
N LYS A 78 -23.89 12.87 -16.15
CA LYS A 78 -23.08 11.66 -16.14
C LYS A 78 -21.64 11.94 -15.68
N GLU A 79 -21.05 13.02 -16.16
CA GLU A 79 -19.66 13.40 -15.82
C GLU A 79 -19.45 13.57 -14.31
N ILE A 80 -20.43 14.21 -13.64
CA ILE A 80 -20.37 14.39 -12.19
C ILE A 80 -20.40 13.06 -11.46
N TYR A 81 -21.29 12.17 -11.89
CA TYR A 81 -21.38 10.82 -11.31
C TYR A 81 -20.06 10.06 -11.45
N LEU A 82 -19.45 10.08 -12.65
CA LEU A 82 -18.20 9.35 -12.90
C LEU A 82 -17.04 9.88 -12.04
N VAL A 83 -16.91 11.21 -11.95
CA VAL A 83 -15.87 11.82 -11.10
C VAL A 83 -16.10 11.48 -9.64
N CYS A 84 -17.33 11.60 -9.14
CA CYS A 84 -17.64 11.21 -7.76
C CYS A 84 -17.37 9.73 -7.49
N LYS A 85 -17.77 8.86 -8.42
CA LYS A 85 -17.57 7.41 -8.31
C LYS A 85 -16.06 7.08 -8.25
N PHE A 86 -15.26 7.70 -9.12
CA PHE A 86 -13.81 7.53 -9.13
C PHE A 86 -13.18 7.97 -7.79
N ILE A 87 -13.52 9.16 -7.31
CA ILE A 87 -12.97 9.71 -6.06
C ILE A 87 -13.36 8.83 -4.87
N VAL A 88 -14.64 8.44 -4.76
CA VAL A 88 -15.11 7.61 -3.65
C VAL A 88 -14.41 6.25 -3.67
N THR A 89 -14.29 5.61 -4.82
CA THR A 89 -13.61 4.32 -4.95
C THR A 89 -12.12 4.46 -4.62
N PHE A 90 -11.46 5.53 -5.07
CA PHE A 90 -10.05 5.79 -4.77
C PHE A 90 -9.81 5.95 -3.25
N ILE A 91 -10.60 6.81 -2.59
CA ILE A 91 -10.45 7.09 -1.16
C ILE A 91 -10.78 5.83 -0.33
N SER A 92 -11.89 5.15 -0.63
CA SER A 92 -12.29 3.95 0.11
C SER A 92 -11.29 2.82 -0.02
N GLY A 93 -10.74 2.60 -1.23
CA GLY A 93 -9.70 1.61 -1.48
C GLY A 93 -8.40 1.94 -0.76
N GLY A 94 -8.02 3.21 -0.76
CA GLY A 94 -6.86 3.68 -0.01
C GLY A 94 -7.00 3.46 1.51
N ILE A 95 -8.15 3.82 2.08
CA ILE A 95 -8.43 3.59 3.49
C ILE A 95 -8.40 2.10 3.81
N ALA A 96 -9.07 1.27 3.02
CA ALA A 96 -9.10 -0.18 3.23
C ALA A 96 -7.70 -0.80 3.19
N ALA A 97 -6.85 -0.35 2.27
CA ALA A 97 -5.46 -0.78 2.21
C ALA A 97 -4.64 -0.33 3.42
N GLY A 98 -4.82 0.91 3.90
CA GLY A 98 -4.06 1.44 5.03
C GLY A 98 -4.48 0.89 6.40
N LEU A 99 -5.74 0.45 6.57
CA LEU A 99 -6.26 0.01 7.86
C LEU A 99 -5.47 -1.15 8.49
N PRO A 100 -5.13 -2.25 7.80
CA PRO A 100 -4.36 -3.34 8.41
C PRO A 100 -2.95 -2.88 8.84
N TYR A 101 -2.34 -1.98 8.07
CA TYR A 101 -1.03 -1.42 8.37
C TYR A 101 -1.05 -0.59 9.67
N ILE A 102 -2.04 0.30 9.81
CA ILE A 102 -2.26 1.10 11.02
C ILE A 102 -2.57 0.18 12.22
N PHE A 103 -3.47 -0.79 12.02
CA PHE A 103 -3.88 -1.70 13.09
C PHE A 103 -2.71 -2.53 13.60
N SER A 104 -1.90 -3.08 12.70
CA SER A 104 -0.69 -3.83 13.07
C SER A 104 0.30 -2.97 13.88
N PHE A 105 0.50 -1.72 13.46
CA PHE A 105 1.36 -0.78 14.19
C PHE A 105 0.80 -0.45 15.58
N MET A 106 -0.51 -0.21 15.69
CA MET A 106 -1.17 0.06 16.97
C MET A 106 -1.10 -1.14 17.92
N MET A 107 -1.30 -2.36 17.40
CA MET A 107 -1.16 -3.58 18.19
C MET A 107 0.28 -3.73 18.72
N ASN A 108 1.27 -3.42 17.89
CA ASN A 108 2.67 -3.49 18.31
C ASN A 108 3.01 -2.46 19.41
N LEU A 109 2.39 -1.27 19.38
CA LEU A 109 2.53 -0.26 20.43
C LEU A 109 2.08 -0.75 21.84
N LEU A 110 1.19 -1.75 21.91
CA LEU A 110 0.72 -2.31 23.18
C LEU A 110 1.76 -3.20 23.86
N TYR A 111 2.66 -3.81 23.07
CA TYR A 111 3.59 -4.83 23.58
C TYR A 111 5.05 -4.37 23.59
N VAL A 112 5.41 -3.46 22.68
CA VAL A 112 6.80 -3.08 22.42
C VAL A 112 7.01 -1.59 22.68
N PRO A 113 8.12 -1.18 23.33
CA PRO A 113 8.38 0.22 23.65
C PRO A 113 8.67 1.05 22.39
N ALA A 114 8.16 2.30 22.39
CA ALA A 114 8.42 3.30 21.34
C ALA A 114 9.82 3.91 21.49
N ILE A 115 10.86 3.14 21.18
CA ILE A 115 12.26 3.58 21.23
C ILE A 115 12.72 3.86 19.80
N LYS A 116 13.58 4.86 19.62
CA LYS A 116 14.18 5.14 18.29
C LYS A 116 15.01 3.94 17.83
N PRO A 117 14.89 3.55 16.55
CA PRO A 117 15.71 2.51 15.96
C PRO A 117 17.20 2.86 16.11
N ASN A 118 18.03 1.86 16.43
CA ASN A 118 19.47 2.06 16.54
C ASN A 118 20.18 1.31 15.40
N GLN A 119 21.07 1.99 14.68
CA GLN A 119 21.83 1.40 13.55
C GLN A 119 22.64 0.16 13.94
N LEU A 120 23.00 0.03 15.21
CA LEU A 120 23.78 -1.10 15.73
C LEU A 120 22.90 -2.30 16.19
N ALA A 121 21.59 -2.18 16.14
CA ALA A 121 20.68 -3.26 16.50
C ALA A 121 20.73 -4.37 15.43
N ARG A 122 20.84 -5.62 15.86
CA ARG A 122 20.93 -6.80 14.99
C ARG A 122 19.69 -7.05 14.12
N HIS A 123 18.55 -6.48 14.51
CA HIS A 123 17.26 -6.69 13.89
C HIS A 123 16.81 -5.51 13.02
N ASN A 124 17.69 -4.54 12.75
CA ASN A 124 17.35 -3.44 11.85
C ASN A 124 17.31 -3.93 10.41
N PHE A 125 16.14 -3.84 9.81
CA PHE A 125 15.88 -4.22 8.42
C PHE A 125 16.15 -3.08 7.44
N VAL A 126 16.13 -1.84 7.94
CA VAL A 126 16.45 -0.65 7.15
C VAL A 126 17.94 -0.41 7.20
N ASN A 127 18.63 -0.76 6.12
CA ASN A 127 20.05 -0.51 5.95
C ASN A 127 20.26 0.90 5.36
N GLN A 128 21.50 1.41 5.40
CA GLN A 128 21.89 2.68 4.76
C GLN A 128 21.61 2.72 3.24
N LEU A 129 21.37 1.56 2.63
CA LEU A 129 21.04 1.41 1.22
C LEU A 129 19.55 1.56 0.92
N ASN A 130 18.68 1.51 1.95
CA ASN A 130 17.24 1.65 1.78
C ASN A 130 16.86 3.13 1.61
N ASN A 131 15.81 3.36 0.84
CA ASN A 131 15.26 4.70 0.69
C ASN A 131 14.84 5.29 2.03
N MET A 132 15.21 6.55 2.28
CA MET A 132 14.89 7.28 3.51
C MET A 132 15.40 6.61 4.80
N SER A 133 16.50 5.87 4.75
CA SER A 133 17.12 5.30 5.95
C SER A 133 17.37 6.36 7.03
N ASP A 134 17.79 7.58 6.65
CA ASP A 134 17.98 8.69 7.57
C ASP A 134 16.69 9.05 8.33
N TRP A 135 15.55 9.05 7.64
CA TRP A 135 14.26 9.33 8.27
C TRP A 135 13.81 8.20 9.20
N TYR A 136 14.14 6.95 8.87
CA TYR A 136 13.86 5.82 9.75
C TYR A 136 14.58 5.97 11.09
N TYR A 137 15.85 6.38 11.08
CA TYR A 137 16.64 6.54 12.30
C TYR A 137 16.40 7.86 13.03
N GLU A 138 16.20 8.96 12.30
CA GLU A 138 16.00 10.27 12.92
C GLU A 138 14.55 10.55 13.30
N LYS A 139 13.60 10.24 12.41
CA LYS A 139 12.16 10.56 12.50
C LYS A 139 11.29 9.37 12.13
N PRO A 140 11.32 8.28 12.90
CA PRO A 140 10.69 7.01 12.53
C PRO A 140 9.17 7.10 12.36
N PHE A 141 8.47 7.97 13.10
CA PHE A 141 7.03 8.20 12.90
C PHE A 141 6.71 8.87 11.56
N LEU A 142 7.58 9.76 11.09
CA LEU A 142 7.42 10.39 9.78
C LEU A 142 7.65 9.36 8.67
N TYR A 143 8.65 8.50 8.82
CA TYR A 143 8.89 7.36 7.93
C TYR A 143 7.66 6.45 7.84
N PHE A 144 7.08 6.05 8.96
CA PHE A 144 5.84 5.28 9.03
C PHE A 144 4.69 5.99 8.30
N GLY A 145 4.51 7.30 8.55
CA GLY A 145 3.45 8.08 7.92
C GLY A 145 3.57 8.19 6.41
N VAL A 146 4.79 8.33 5.88
CA VAL A 146 5.04 8.37 4.43
C VAL A 146 4.73 7.02 3.78
N TYR A 147 5.15 5.90 4.38
CA TYR A 147 4.81 4.57 3.84
C TYR A 147 3.32 4.29 3.92
N LEU A 148 2.65 4.70 5.00
CA LEU A 148 1.19 4.64 5.09
C LEU A 148 0.52 5.40 3.93
N LEU A 149 1.00 6.61 3.64
CA LEU A 149 0.48 7.41 2.52
C LEU A 149 0.70 6.70 1.18
N ILE A 150 1.88 6.13 0.94
CA ILE A 150 2.17 5.36 -0.27
C ILE A 150 1.23 4.16 -0.40
N ILE A 151 1.02 3.39 0.69
CA ILE A 151 0.10 2.25 0.72
C ILE A 151 -1.33 2.70 0.40
N MET A 152 -1.80 3.79 0.99
CA MET A 152 -3.14 4.32 0.72
C MET A 152 -3.30 4.80 -0.72
N LEU A 153 -2.31 5.47 -1.29
CA LEU A 153 -2.35 5.93 -2.67
C LEU A 153 -2.34 4.74 -3.65
N CYS A 154 -1.47 3.75 -3.46
CA CYS A 154 -1.44 2.55 -4.27
C CYS A 154 -2.73 1.72 -4.14
N GLY A 155 -3.27 1.59 -2.93
CA GLY A 155 -4.57 0.95 -2.69
C GLY A 155 -5.69 1.65 -3.45
N GLY A 156 -5.70 2.98 -3.46
CA GLY A 156 -6.63 3.77 -4.27
C GLY A 156 -6.49 3.49 -5.77
N VAL A 157 -5.26 3.38 -6.29
CA VAL A 157 -5.00 3.02 -7.69
C VAL A 157 -5.56 1.63 -8.00
N PHE A 158 -5.31 0.62 -7.17
CA PHE A 158 -5.87 -0.73 -7.38
C PHE A 158 -7.40 -0.73 -7.36
N ALA A 159 -8.02 0.02 -6.44
CA ALA A 159 -9.47 0.14 -6.39
C ALA A 159 -10.04 0.82 -7.64
N THR A 160 -9.37 1.85 -8.19
CA THR A 160 -9.83 2.51 -9.41
C THR A 160 -9.55 1.69 -10.68
N LEU A 161 -8.54 0.81 -10.65
CA LEU A 161 -8.29 -0.12 -11.74
C LEU A 161 -9.47 -1.09 -11.93
N SER A 162 -10.15 -1.51 -10.85
CA SER A 162 -11.36 -2.32 -10.92
C SER A 162 -12.51 -1.60 -11.65
N LEU A 163 -12.64 -0.26 -11.51
CA LEU A 163 -13.63 0.52 -12.26
C LEU A 163 -13.36 0.47 -13.77
N CYS A 164 -12.09 0.50 -14.18
CA CYS A 164 -11.72 0.42 -15.59
C CYS A 164 -12.13 -0.92 -16.20
N VAL A 165 -12.03 -2.00 -15.44
CA VAL A 165 -12.35 -3.35 -15.89
C VAL A 165 -13.83 -3.66 -15.85
N SER A 166 -14.61 -2.97 -15.02
CA SER A 166 -16.06 -3.14 -14.90
C SER A 166 -16.79 -3.07 -16.24
N PHE A 167 -16.27 -2.30 -17.20
CA PHE A 167 -16.87 -2.18 -18.55
C PHE A 167 -16.77 -3.45 -19.41
N ALA A 168 -15.74 -4.26 -19.18
CA ALA A 168 -15.50 -5.49 -19.95
C ALA A 168 -15.91 -6.74 -19.19
N ALA A 169 -16.20 -6.61 -17.89
CA ALA A 169 -16.49 -7.72 -17.02
C ALA A 169 -17.93 -8.22 -17.21
N LYS A 170 -18.07 -9.54 -17.13
CA LYS A 170 -19.39 -10.22 -17.11
C LYS A 170 -19.79 -10.67 -15.69
N ASN A 171 -18.90 -10.55 -14.74
CA ASN A 171 -19.08 -11.04 -13.38
C ASN A 171 -18.35 -10.13 -12.38
N SER A 172 -18.99 -9.81 -11.27
CA SER A 172 -18.46 -9.00 -10.17
C SER A 172 -17.17 -9.60 -9.60
N LEU A 173 -17.05 -10.92 -9.51
CA LEU A 173 -15.85 -11.60 -9.04
C LEU A 173 -14.64 -11.30 -9.93
N PHE A 174 -14.82 -11.23 -11.26
CA PHE A 174 -13.72 -10.87 -12.17
C PHE A 174 -13.24 -9.44 -11.91
N VAL A 175 -14.16 -8.50 -11.68
CA VAL A 175 -13.82 -7.11 -11.33
C VAL A 175 -12.99 -7.05 -10.04
N MET A 176 -13.39 -7.85 -9.04
CA MET A 176 -12.72 -7.89 -7.74
C MET A 176 -11.30 -8.46 -7.83
N PHE A 177 -11.11 -9.56 -8.55
CA PHE A 177 -9.82 -10.24 -8.63
C PHE A 177 -8.86 -9.67 -9.67
N PHE A 178 -9.37 -8.91 -10.64
CA PHE A 178 -8.54 -8.39 -11.74
C PHE A 178 -7.34 -7.55 -11.26
N PRO A 179 -7.46 -6.58 -10.34
CA PRO A 179 -6.30 -5.82 -9.87
C PRO A 179 -5.22 -6.69 -9.21
N PHE A 180 -5.63 -7.77 -8.55
CA PHE A 180 -4.71 -8.75 -7.98
C PHE A 180 -3.96 -9.54 -9.06
N LEU A 181 -4.68 -10.06 -10.05
CA LEU A 181 -4.08 -10.77 -11.18
C LEU A 181 -3.16 -9.86 -11.99
N PHE A 182 -3.57 -8.60 -12.18
CA PHE A 182 -2.75 -7.59 -12.84
C PHE A 182 -1.46 -7.34 -12.07
N ASN A 183 -1.52 -7.17 -10.75
CA ASN A 183 -0.34 -6.95 -9.91
C ASN A 183 0.66 -8.11 -10.01
N ILE A 184 0.19 -9.37 -9.90
CA ILE A 184 1.04 -10.56 -10.03
C ILE A 184 1.66 -10.65 -11.42
N SER A 185 0.84 -10.43 -12.47
CA SER A 185 1.34 -10.49 -13.86
C SER A 185 2.38 -9.40 -14.12
N PHE A 186 2.15 -8.21 -13.58
CA PHE A 186 3.08 -7.10 -13.71
C PHE A 186 4.39 -7.36 -12.97
N ASP A 187 4.32 -7.95 -11.77
CA ASP A 187 5.49 -8.35 -10.97
C ASP A 187 6.36 -9.35 -11.73
N TYR A 188 5.74 -10.37 -12.32
CA TYR A 188 6.44 -11.38 -13.12
C TYR A 188 7.11 -10.78 -14.38
N VAL A 189 6.40 -9.96 -15.12
CA VAL A 189 6.94 -9.27 -16.30
C VAL A 189 8.07 -8.30 -15.92
N ALA A 190 7.91 -7.59 -14.81
CA ALA A 190 8.92 -6.65 -14.32
C ALA A 190 10.22 -7.36 -13.91
N MET A 191 10.12 -8.55 -13.34
CA MET A 191 11.27 -9.40 -12.99
C MET A 191 12.05 -9.81 -14.25
N GLU A 192 11.36 -10.29 -15.30
CA GLU A 192 11.99 -10.68 -16.57
C GLU A 192 12.68 -9.49 -17.28
N LEU A 193 12.04 -8.31 -17.22
CA LEU A 193 12.56 -7.08 -17.84
C LEU A 193 13.58 -6.33 -16.97
N LYS A 194 13.86 -6.80 -15.75
CA LYS A 194 14.74 -6.14 -14.76
C LYS A 194 14.29 -4.71 -14.40
N ILE A 195 12.97 -4.49 -14.37
CA ILE A 195 12.34 -3.21 -14.01
C ILE A 195 11.56 -3.31 -12.68
N GLU A 196 11.97 -4.19 -11.79
CA GLU A 196 11.36 -4.49 -10.48
C GLU A 196 11.13 -3.24 -9.61
N LYS A 197 11.93 -2.19 -9.84
CA LYS A 197 11.80 -0.90 -9.15
C LYS A 197 10.47 -0.18 -9.38
N TYR A 198 9.72 -0.55 -10.42
CA TYR A 198 8.42 0.07 -10.77
C TYR A 198 7.23 -0.75 -10.28
N VAL A 199 7.47 -1.89 -9.68
CA VAL A 199 6.42 -2.78 -9.19
C VAL A 199 5.76 -2.17 -7.94
N PRO A 200 4.42 -2.04 -7.90
CA PRO A 200 3.72 -1.46 -6.76
C PRO A 200 4.00 -2.18 -5.44
N SER A 201 4.06 -3.52 -5.44
CA SER A 201 4.39 -4.31 -4.25
C SER A 201 5.75 -3.97 -3.66
N ASN A 202 6.77 -3.71 -4.50
CA ASN A 202 8.10 -3.30 -4.06
C ASN A 202 8.13 -1.85 -3.57
N ILE A 203 7.33 -0.98 -4.17
CA ILE A 203 7.22 0.43 -3.77
C ILE A 203 6.55 0.57 -2.40
N MET A 204 5.51 -0.23 -2.14
CA MET A 204 4.74 -0.18 -0.90
C MET A 204 5.46 -0.83 0.28
N ASN A 205 6.33 -1.84 0.02
CA ASN A 205 7.00 -2.58 1.07
C ASN A 205 8.33 -1.91 1.44
N PRO A 206 8.47 -1.39 2.66
CA PRO A 206 9.70 -0.76 3.13
C PRO A 206 10.93 -1.68 3.05
N MET A 207 10.72 -3.00 3.12
CA MET A 207 11.77 -4.01 3.11
C MET A 207 12.34 -4.28 1.72
N MET A 208 11.53 -4.12 0.67
CA MET A 208 11.94 -4.38 -0.72
C MET A 208 12.66 -3.19 -1.35
N THR A 209 12.92 -2.14 -0.58
CA THR A 209 13.54 -0.91 -1.07
C THR A 209 15.01 -1.07 -1.50
N GLU A 210 15.65 -2.21 -1.23
CA GLU A 210 16.95 -2.56 -1.85
C GLU A 210 16.88 -2.52 -3.39
N TYR A 211 15.77 -2.92 -3.98
CA TYR A 211 15.54 -2.84 -5.44
C TYR A 211 15.36 -1.40 -5.94
N ILE A 212 15.09 -0.45 -5.01
CA ILE A 212 14.80 0.96 -5.32
C ILE A 212 16.02 1.86 -5.03
N LYS A 213 17.20 1.28 -4.84
CA LYS A 213 18.43 2.00 -4.49
C LYS A 213 18.66 3.23 -5.38
N GLY A 214 18.85 4.38 -4.74
CA GLY A 214 19.12 5.65 -5.41
C GLY A 214 17.91 6.33 -6.05
N ARG A 215 16.69 5.86 -5.78
CA ARG A 215 15.46 6.44 -6.29
C ARG A 215 14.97 7.56 -5.39
N SER A 216 14.69 8.71 -5.97
CA SER A 216 14.09 9.83 -5.23
C SER A 216 12.63 9.54 -4.87
N MET A 217 12.20 9.92 -3.66
CA MET A 217 10.78 9.87 -3.29
C MET A 217 9.88 10.65 -4.24
N PHE A 218 10.40 11.73 -4.79
CA PHE A 218 9.69 12.49 -5.81
C PHE A 218 9.32 11.62 -7.02
N SER A 219 10.21 10.73 -7.47
CA SER A 219 9.91 9.80 -8.57
C SER A 219 8.80 8.79 -8.22
N VAL A 220 8.76 8.32 -6.98
CA VAL A 220 7.70 7.41 -6.51
C VAL A 220 6.34 8.10 -6.56
N PHE A 221 6.23 9.30 -6.02
CA PHE A 221 4.97 10.06 -6.06
C PHE A 221 4.55 10.45 -7.48
N THR A 222 5.49 10.79 -8.38
CA THR A 222 5.16 11.10 -9.77
C THR A 222 4.62 9.87 -10.51
N GLU A 223 5.11 8.68 -10.24
CA GLU A 223 4.60 7.43 -10.83
C GLU A 223 3.21 7.07 -10.33
N ILE A 224 2.98 7.16 -9.01
CA ILE A 224 1.65 6.95 -8.45
C ILE A 224 0.66 7.95 -9.04
N PHE A 225 1.04 9.22 -9.16
CA PHE A 225 0.21 10.25 -9.76
C PHE A 225 -0.07 9.97 -11.25
N ALA A 226 0.93 9.54 -12.00
CA ALA A 226 0.75 9.11 -13.39
C ALA A 226 -0.21 7.93 -13.50
N ALA A 227 -0.11 6.94 -12.61
CA ALA A 227 -1.03 5.81 -12.56
C ALA A 227 -2.49 6.25 -12.26
N ILE A 228 -2.68 7.21 -11.34
CA ILE A 228 -4.01 7.79 -11.06
C ILE A 228 -4.59 8.46 -12.31
N LEU A 229 -3.79 9.28 -13.00
CA LEU A 229 -4.22 9.97 -14.22
C LEU A 229 -4.56 8.99 -15.35
N LEU A 230 -3.76 7.92 -15.51
CA LEU A 230 -4.02 6.88 -16.47
C LEU A 230 -5.34 6.14 -16.16
N CYS A 231 -5.55 5.71 -14.93
CA CYS A 231 -6.80 5.06 -14.52
C CYS A 231 -8.01 5.98 -14.75
N PHE A 232 -7.91 7.26 -14.39
CA PHE A 232 -8.97 8.23 -14.62
C PHE A 232 -9.26 8.42 -16.11
N GLY A 233 -8.20 8.61 -16.91
CA GLY A 233 -8.32 8.77 -18.37
C GLY A 233 -8.97 7.54 -19.03
N PHE A 234 -8.53 6.34 -18.68
CA PHE A 234 -9.14 5.09 -19.17
C PHE A 234 -10.61 4.99 -18.78
N PHE A 235 -10.93 5.27 -17.52
CA PHE A 235 -12.30 5.22 -17.03
C PHE A 235 -13.23 6.17 -17.79
N VAL A 236 -12.79 7.41 -18.06
CA VAL A 236 -13.55 8.41 -18.82
C VAL A 236 -13.68 8.01 -20.28
N VAL A 237 -12.60 7.56 -20.93
CA VAL A 237 -12.59 7.18 -22.35
C VAL A 237 -13.49 5.98 -22.62
N LEU A 238 -13.40 4.94 -21.79
CA LEU A 238 -14.25 3.75 -21.92
C LEU A 238 -15.73 4.11 -21.79
N ASN A 239 -16.06 5.03 -20.90
CA ASN A 239 -17.42 5.49 -20.70
C ASN A 239 -17.96 6.28 -21.89
N LYS A 240 -17.14 7.13 -22.55
CA LYS A 240 -17.52 7.85 -23.77
C LYS A 240 -17.69 6.93 -24.97
N LYS A 241 -16.86 5.89 -25.09
CA LYS A 241 -16.93 4.95 -26.21
C LYS A 241 -18.24 4.14 -26.21
N ARG A 242 -18.76 3.86 -25.05
CA ARG A 242 -20.00 3.08 -24.88
C ARG A 242 -21.28 3.86 -25.31
N GLU A 243 -21.26 5.20 -25.19
CA GLU A 243 -22.36 6.04 -25.67
C GLU A 243 -22.57 6.00 -27.19
N ARG A 244 -21.53 5.64 -27.95
CA ARG A 244 -21.62 5.57 -29.41
C ARG A 244 -22.19 4.24 -29.92
N ILE A 245 -22.43 3.28 -29.01
CA ILE A 245 -22.85 1.92 -29.35
C ILE A 245 -24.30 1.66 -28.90
N VAL A 246 -24.87 2.54 -28.05
CA VAL A 246 -26.27 2.55 -27.62
C VAL A 246 -27.03 3.68 -28.30
#